data_e9c848f6a79cd1fcd082fb9554bcd665
#
_entry.id   e9c848f6a79cd1fcd082fb9554bcd665
#
_cell.length_a   1.000
_cell.length_b   1.000
_cell.length_c   1.000
_cell.angle_alpha   90.00
_cell.angle_beta   90.00
_cell.angle_gamma   90.00
#
_symmetry.space_group_name_H-M   'P 1'
#
loop_
_entity.id
_entity.type
_entity.pdbx_description
1 polymer ?
#
loop_
_entity_poly.entity_id
_entity_poly.type
_entity_poly.pdbx_seq_one_letter_code
_entity_poly.pdbx_strand_id
1 'polypeptide(L)'
;MGNISFSEQGWDDFIYWQTQDKKTMKWILLLITDIQRNYYDGIGKPEPLKHDLQGYWSRRIDDSNRLVYKIENNTVQIIQCKNHYND
;
A
#
# COMPACT_ATOMS: atom_id res chain seq x y z
N MET A 1 -9.44 -13.80 5.57
CA MET A 1 -8.53 -12.68 5.34
C MET A 1 -7.53 -13.03 4.26
N GLY A 2 -7.22 -12.10 3.36
CA GLY A 2 -6.28 -12.36 2.28
C GLY A 2 -4.84 -12.45 2.75
N ASN A 3 -4.01 -13.09 1.95
CA ASN A 3 -2.57 -13.15 2.18
C ASN A 3 -1.94 -11.82 1.78
N ILE A 4 -0.70 -11.61 2.23
CA ILE A 4 0.07 -10.42 1.89
C ILE A 4 1.35 -10.83 1.20
N SER A 5 1.71 -10.14 0.14
CA SER A 5 3.02 -10.28 -0.50
C SER A 5 3.58 -8.90 -0.78
N PHE A 6 4.88 -8.83 -0.96
CA PHE A 6 5.58 -7.57 -1.27
C PHE A 6 6.38 -7.76 -2.54
N SER A 7 6.36 -6.73 -3.39
CA SER A 7 7.37 -6.63 -4.43
C SER A 7 8.71 -6.30 -3.76
N GLU A 8 9.79 -6.39 -4.51
CA GLU A 8 11.10 -5.99 -3.99
C GLU A 8 11.08 -4.54 -3.50
N GLN A 9 10.52 -3.65 -4.30
CA GLN A 9 10.43 -2.25 -3.92
C GLN A 9 9.53 -2.04 -2.70
N GLY A 10 8.40 -2.74 -2.65
CA GLY A 10 7.50 -2.64 -1.52
C GLY A 10 8.16 -3.09 -0.22
N TRP A 11 8.94 -4.15 -0.29
CA TRP A 11 9.68 -4.66 0.87
C TRP A 11 10.74 -3.65 1.34
N ASP A 12 11.52 -3.10 0.40
CA ASP A 12 12.54 -2.10 0.74
C ASP A 12 11.91 -0.87 1.40
N ASP A 13 10.79 -0.42 0.87
CA ASP A 13 10.06 0.72 1.45
C ASP A 13 9.56 0.41 2.86
N PHE A 14 9.04 -0.78 3.05
CA PHE A 14 8.51 -1.21 4.34
C PHE A 14 9.62 -1.22 5.40
N ILE A 15 10.79 -1.76 5.05
CA ILE A 15 11.95 -1.79 5.94
C ILE A 15 12.43 -0.37 6.25
N TYR A 16 12.40 0.52 5.25
CA TYR A 16 12.78 1.91 5.45
C TYR A 16 11.97 2.54 6.60
N TRP A 17 10.65 2.40 6.56
CA TRP A 17 9.79 2.98 7.60
C TRP A 17 10.04 2.38 8.97
N GLN A 18 10.31 1.09 9.01
CA GLN A 18 10.56 0.41 10.27
C GLN A 18 11.74 0.99 11.01
N THR A 19 12.77 1.45 10.28
CA THR A 19 13.97 2.01 10.89
C THR A 19 13.94 3.53 11.01
N GLN A 20 13.14 4.23 10.19
CA GLN A 20 13.19 5.69 10.11
C GLN A 20 12.03 6.39 10.82
N ASP A 21 10.86 5.78 10.87
CA ASP A 21 9.67 6.47 11.40
C ASP A 21 8.63 5.45 11.90
N LYS A 22 8.70 5.18 13.17
CA LYS A 22 7.81 4.18 13.78
C LYS A 22 6.34 4.58 13.74
N LYS A 23 6.06 5.87 13.77
CA LYS A 23 4.68 6.35 13.71
C LYS A 23 4.09 6.08 12.34
N THR A 24 4.83 6.37 11.29
CA THR A 24 4.40 6.07 9.92
C THR A 24 4.26 4.57 9.71
N MET A 25 5.17 3.78 10.27
CA MET A 25 5.07 2.32 10.20
C MET A 25 3.77 1.81 10.79
N LYS A 26 3.36 2.35 11.94
CA LYS A 26 2.09 1.95 12.57
C LYS A 26 0.90 2.24 11.65
N TRP A 27 0.91 3.39 11.00
CA TRP A 27 -0.15 3.76 10.07
C TRP A 27 -0.18 2.82 8.87
N ILE A 28 1.00 2.49 8.32
CA ILE A 28 1.10 1.55 7.20
C ILE A 28 0.54 0.19 7.59
N LEU A 29 0.85 -0.30 8.79
CA LEU A 29 0.31 -1.57 9.26
C LEU A 29 -1.21 -1.53 9.37
N LEU A 30 -1.77 -0.42 9.83
CA LEU A 30 -3.23 -0.24 9.86
C LEU A 30 -3.82 -0.25 8.47
N LEU A 31 -3.18 0.41 7.52
CA LEU A 31 -3.63 0.40 6.13
C LEU A 31 -3.66 -1.01 5.56
N ILE A 32 -2.59 -1.77 5.77
CA ILE A 32 -2.49 -3.14 5.25
C ILE A 32 -3.58 -4.01 5.87
N THR A 33 -3.79 -3.89 7.17
CA THR A 33 -4.84 -4.66 7.86
C THR A 33 -6.21 -4.31 7.30
N ASP A 34 -6.45 -3.03 7.06
CA ASP A 34 -7.74 -2.61 6.51
C ASP A 34 -7.94 -3.11 5.07
N ILE A 35 -6.89 -3.09 4.26
CA ILE A 35 -6.94 -3.62 2.90
C ILE A 35 -7.29 -5.11 2.91
N GLN A 36 -6.76 -5.88 3.85
CA GLN A 36 -7.08 -7.30 3.96
C GLN A 36 -8.56 -7.54 4.20
N ARG A 37 -9.22 -6.64 4.91
CA ARG A 37 -10.65 -6.74 5.21
C ARG A 37 -11.52 -6.19 4.08
N ASN A 38 -11.09 -5.09 3.49
CA ASN A 38 -11.84 -4.37 2.47
C ASN A 38 -10.87 -3.94 1.38
N TYR A 39 -10.78 -4.70 0.31
CA TYR A 39 -9.78 -4.48 -0.73
C TYR A 39 -9.86 -3.07 -1.34
N TYR A 40 -11.07 -2.54 -1.51
CA TYR A 40 -11.29 -1.33 -2.31
C TYR A 40 -11.99 -0.22 -1.56
N ASP A 41 -12.13 -0.36 -0.26
CA ASP A 41 -12.83 0.63 0.57
C ASP A 41 -12.17 0.70 1.94
N GLY A 42 -12.38 1.79 2.66
CA GLY A 42 -11.88 1.92 4.02
C GLY A 42 -10.98 3.13 4.23
N ILE A 43 -10.01 2.99 5.12
CA ILE A 43 -9.16 4.12 5.54
C ILE A 43 -8.10 4.46 4.49
N GLY A 44 -7.57 5.68 4.57
CA GLY A 44 -6.49 6.11 3.68
C GLY A 44 -6.95 6.47 2.27
N LYS A 45 -8.22 6.77 2.07
CA LYS A 45 -8.78 7.22 0.80
C LYS A 45 -8.40 6.29 -0.37
N PRO A 46 -8.88 5.04 -0.37
CA PRO A 46 -8.58 4.11 -1.45
C PRO A 46 -8.97 4.70 -2.80
N GLU A 47 -8.09 4.55 -3.78
CA GLU A 47 -8.27 5.13 -5.09
C GLU A 47 -7.73 4.20 -6.17
N PRO A 48 -8.53 3.88 -7.22
CA PRO A 48 -8.03 3.12 -8.34
C PRO A 48 -7.10 3.97 -9.19
N LEU A 49 -6.03 3.38 -9.68
CA LEU A 49 -5.05 4.08 -10.51
C LEU A 49 -5.37 3.89 -12.00
N LYS A 50 -4.73 4.68 -12.85
CA LYS A 50 -5.05 4.76 -14.27
C LYS A 50 -3.80 4.49 -15.12
N HIS A 51 -4.01 4.48 -16.45
CA HIS A 51 -2.92 4.38 -17.43
C HIS A 51 -2.06 3.15 -17.16
N ASP A 52 -0.77 3.33 -17.02
CA ASP A 52 0.18 2.22 -16.82
C ASP A 52 -0.05 1.47 -15.51
N LEU A 53 -0.75 2.11 -14.56
CA LEU A 53 -1.04 1.51 -13.27
C LEU A 53 -2.49 1.04 -13.15
N GLN A 54 -3.19 0.90 -14.27
CA GLN A 54 -4.56 0.40 -14.25
C GLN A 54 -4.60 -1.00 -13.62
N GLY A 55 -5.55 -1.21 -12.73
CA GLY A 55 -5.65 -2.45 -11.96
C GLY A 55 -4.99 -2.36 -10.59
N TYR A 56 -4.21 -1.34 -10.37
CA TYR A 56 -3.61 -1.08 -9.07
C TYR A 56 -4.45 -0.06 -8.31
N TRP A 57 -4.26 -0.03 -6.99
CA TRP A 57 -4.95 0.90 -6.09
C TRP A 57 -3.94 1.56 -5.18
N SER A 58 -4.29 2.70 -4.63
CA SER A 58 -3.45 3.36 -3.63
C SER A 58 -4.24 3.70 -2.38
N ARG A 59 -3.52 3.74 -1.27
CA ARG A 59 -3.99 4.30 -0.02
C ARG A 59 -3.02 5.38 0.42
N ARG A 60 -3.53 6.44 0.99
CA ARG A 60 -2.72 7.57 1.40
C ARG A 60 -1.98 7.28 2.70
N ILE A 61 -0.67 7.42 2.69
CA ILE A 61 0.14 7.36 3.90
C ILE A 61 0.23 8.76 4.52
N ASP A 62 0.64 9.73 3.71
CA ASP A 62 0.68 11.14 4.07
C ASP A 62 0.66 11.96 2.78
N ASP A 63 0.96 13.26 2.85
CA ASP A 63 0.92 14.13 1.68
C ASP A 63 1.91 13.72 0.59
N SER A 64 3.01 13.11 0.95
CA SER A 64 4.10 12.78 0.02
C SER A 64 4.23 11.31 -0.30
N ASN A 65 3.56 10.45 0.46
CA ASN A 65 3.75 9.00 0.35
C ASN A 65 2.44 8.27 0.16
N ARG A 66 2.48 7.25 -0.70
CA ARG A 66 1.31 6.41 -1.00
C ARG A 66 1.69 4.94 -0.90
N LEU A 67 0.74 4.14 -0.45
CA LEU A 67 0.84 2.69 -0.49
C LEU A 67 0.13 2.24 -1.76
N VAL A 68 0.88 1.64 -2.69
CA VAL A 68 0.31 1.13 -3.94
C VAL A 68 0.22 -0.39 -3.84
N TYR A 69 -0.93 -0.94 -4.20
CA TYR A 69 -1.17 -2.36 -4.09
C TYR A 69 -2.10 -2.85 -5.19
N LYS A 70 -2.15 -4.14 -5.36
CA LYS A 70 -3.18 -4.78 -6.16
C LYS A 70 -3.62 -6.07 -5.50
N ILE A 71 -4.80 -6.54 -5.88
CA ILE A 71 -5.37 -7.77 -5.35
C ILE A 71 -5.35 -8.81 -6.45
N GLU A 72 -4.77 -9.97 -6.15
CA GLU A 72 -4.70 -11.07 -7.09
C GLU A 72 -4.74 -12.39 -6.32
N ASN A 73 -5.65 -13.28 -6.70
CA ASN A 73 -5.79 -14.59 -6.06
C ASN A 73 -5.90 -14.48 -4.53
N ASN A 74 -6.76 -13.56 -4.07
CA ASN A 74 -6.97 -13.33 -2.64
C ASN A 74 -5.69 -12.92 -1.90
N THR A 75 -4.76 -12.31 -2.61
CA THR A 75 -3.50 -11.83 -2.05
C THR A 75 -3.40 -10.33 -2.26
N VAL A 76 -3.05 -9.62 -1.19
CA VAL A 76 -2.74 -8.19 -1.26
C VAL A 76 -1.26 -8.08 -1.61
N GLN A 77 -0.96 -7.60 -2.81
CA GLN A 77 0.41 -7.37 -3.24
C GLN A 77 0.78 -5.93 -3.00
N ILE A 78 1.72 -5.69 -2.11
CA ILE A 78 2.23 -4.34 -1.82
C ILE A 78 3.35 -4.04 -2.82
N ILE A 79 3.11 -3.08 -3.70
CA ILE A 79 4.03 -2.75 -4.78
C ILE A 79 5.05 -1.70 -4.34
N GLN A 80 4.58 -0.69 -3.63
CA GLN A 80 5.43 0.33 -3.00
C GLN A 80 4.68 0.92 -1.83
N CYS A 81 5.41 1.48 -0.87
CA CYS A 81 4.78 2.20 0.24
C CYS A 81 5.63 3.41 0.67
N LYS A 82 6.27 4.04 -0.29
CA LYS A 82 7.05 5.25 -0.08
C LYS A 82 7.02 6.06 -1.37
N ASN A 83 7.08 7.38 -1.25
CA ASN A 83 7.01 8.31 -2.37
C ASN A 83 5.66 8.28 -3.06
N HIS A 84 5.51 9.14 -4.03
CA HIS A 84 4.32 9.20 -4.88
C HIS A 84 4.52 8.28 -6.09
N TYR A 85 3.46 8.05 -6.83
CA TYR A 85 3.52 7.26 -8.06
C TYR A 85 3.24 8.17 -9.24
N ASN A 86 3.67 7.73 -10.41
CA ASN A 86 3.34 8.39 -11.68
C ASN A 86 2.23 7.59 -12.33
N ASP A 87 1.06 8.17 -12.35
CA ASP A 87 -0.11 7.52 -12.91
C ASP A 87 -0.36 7.98 -14.36
#